data_28e178643bfa2a8f00ec31ed645ec64a
#
_entry.id   28e178643bfa2a8f00ec31ed645ec64a
#
_cell.length_a   1.000
_cell.length_b   1.000
_cell.length_c   1.000
_cell.angle_alpha   90.00
_cell.angle_beta   90.00
_cell.angle_gamma   90.00
#
_symmetry.space_group_name_H-M   'P 1'
#
loop_
_entity.id
_entity.type
_entity.pdbx_description
1 polymer ?
#
loop_
_entity_poly.entity_id
_entity_poly.type
_entity_poly.pdbx_seq_one_letter_code
_entity_poly.pdbx_strand_id
1 'polypeptide(L)'
;RLYGIKTNEGKLCAFIGLSDDKIEMLFVNPKFFKNGCGRRLVDFAEQEKNIKKVDVNEENPQALAFYLHMGFNIAGRSELDGNGKPHPLLFLQKD
;
A
#
# COMPACT_ATOMS: atom_id res chain seq x y z
N ARG A 1 10.13 -8.34 1.08
CA ARG A 1 11.09 -7.57 0.28
C ARG A 1 10.71 -6.10 0.22
N LEU A 2 11.72 -5.27 0.19
CA LEU A 2 11.54 -3.82 0.11
C LEU A 2 12.05 -3.30 -1.23
N TYR A 3 11.27 -2.40 -1.83
CA TYR A 3 11.63 -1.69 -3.05
C TYR A 3 11.41 -0.20 -2.83
N GLY A 4 12.30 0.62 -3.34
CA GLY A 4 12.22 2.05 -3.10
C GLY A 4 12.45 2.89 -4.34
N ILE A 5 12.06 4.14 -4.25
CA ILE A 5 12.30 5.17 -5.26
C ILE A 5 13.09 6.28 -4.61
N LYS A 6 14.18 6.68 -5.25
CA LYS A 6 15.01 7.79 -4.78
C LYS A 6 15.01 8.91 -5.82
N THR A 7 15.22 10.13 -5.34
CA THR A 7 15.45 11.26 -6.23
C THR A 7 16.83 11.15 -6.86
N ASN A 8 17.12 12.00 -7.87
CA ASN A 8 18.43 12.07 -8.48
C ASN A 8 19.51 12.47 -7.47
N GLU A 9 19.11 13.11 -6.38
CA GLU A 9 20.02 13.50 -5.28
C GLU A 9 20.19 12.42 -4.23
N GLY A 10 19.58 11.26 -4.43
CA GLY A 10 19.70 10.13 -3.51
C GLY A 10 18.75 10.16 -2.33
N LYS A 11 17.77 11.07 -2.32
CA LYS A 11 16.78 11.14 -1.23
C LYS A 11 15.66 10.14 -1.47
N LEU A 12 15.23 9.46 -0.41
CA LEU A 12 14.18 8.48 -0.51
C LEU A 12 12.82 9.17 -0.72
N CYS A 13 12.15 8.86 -1.83
CA CYS A 13 10.79 9.35 -2.12
C CYS A 13 9.74 8.45 -1.49
N ALA A 14 9.91 7.14 -1.62
CA ALA A 14 8.92 6.17 -1.17
C ALA A 14 9.53 4.79 -1.15
N PHE A 15 8.93 3.88 -0.36
CA PHE A 15 9.29 2.47 -0.46
C PHE A 15 8.05 1.60 -0.20
N ILE A 16 8.10 0.38 -0.72
CA ILE A 16 7.02 -0.60 -0.57
C ILE A 16 7.62 -1.91 -0.07
N GLY A 17 6.93 -2.53 0.88
CA GLY A 17 7.28 -3.86 1.38
C GLY A 17 6.26 -4.86 0.87
N LEU A 18 6.74 -5.97 0.33
CA LEU A 18 5.91 -7.01 -0.26
C LEU A 18 6.15 -8.34 0.42
N SER A 19 5.07 -9.08 0.67
CA SER A 19 5.14 -10.51 0.98
C SER A 19 4.88 -11.27 -0.31
N ASP A 20 4.62 -12.58 -0.23
CA ASP A 20 4.41 -13.39 -1.42
C ASP A 20 3.17 -12.99 -2.22
N ASP A 21 2.13 -12.49 -1.54
CA ASP A 21 0.85 -12.23 -2.19
C ASP A 21 0.23 -10.89 -1.88
N LYS A 22 0.85 -10.07 -1.02
CA LYS A 22 0.23 -8.79 -0.67
C LYS A 22 1.25 -7.70 -0.37
N ILE A 23 0.77 -6.46 -0.46
CA ILE A 23 1.52 -5.28 -0.02
C ILE A 23 1.47 -5.27 1.50
N GLU A 24 2.63 -5.33 2.15
CA GLU A 24 2.71 -5.33 3.61
C GLU A 24 2.85 -3.91 4.16
N MET A 25 3.49 -3.03 3.41
CA MET A 25 3.64 -1.63 3.82
C MET A 25 3.94 -0.76 2.61
N LEU A 26 3.52 0.48 2.71
CA LEU A 26 3.84 1.50 1.70
C LEU A 26 4.10 2.80 2.44
N PHE A 27 5.28 3.34 2.26
CA PHE A 27 5.67 4.62 2.83
C PHE A 27 5.94 5.60 1.69
N VAL A 28 5.37 6.80 1.79
CA VAL A 28 5.67 7.90 0.87
C VAL A 28 6.15 9.07 1.71
N ASN A 29 7.35 9.57 1.39
CA ASN A 29 7.90 10.74 2.07
C ASN A 29 6.96 11.93 1.83
N PRO A 30 6.48 12.60 2.91
CA PRO A 30 5.55 13.72 2.76
C PRO A 30 6.01 14.81 1.81
N LYS A 31 7.31 15.02 1.68
CA LYS A 31 7.86 16.02 0.76
C LYS A 31 7.56 15.68 -0.71
N PHE A 32 7.23 14.43 -1.01
CA PHE A 32 7.04 13.95 -2.37
C PHE A 32 5.66 13.35 -2.61
N PHE A 33 4.67 13.66 -1.77
CA PHE A 33 3.33 13.11 -1.90
C PHE A 33 2.71 13.31 -3.28
N LYS A 34 3.00 14.44 -3.91
CA LYS A 34 2.38 14.78 -5.21
C LYS A 34 3.18 14.29 -6.42
N ASN A 35 4.27 13.56 -6.18
CA ASN A 35 5.14 13.12 -7.26
C ASN A 35 4.75 11.76 -7.86
N GLY A 36 3.68 11.15 -7.35
CA GLY A 36 3.21 9.87 -7.88
C GLY A 36 4.06 8.67 -7.49
N CYS A 37 4.93 8.81 -6.48
CA CYS A 37 5.82 7.72 -6.08
C CYS A 37 5.07 6.52 -5.53
N GLY A 38 4.03 6.75 -4.72
CA GLY A 38 3.23 5.66 -4.18
C GLY A 38 2.52 4.89 -5.27
N ARG A 39 1.95 5.60 -6.23
CA ARG A 39 1.30 4.99 -7.39
C ARG A 39 2.27 4.13 -8.19
N ARG A 40 3.47 4.66 -8.44
CA ARG A 40 4.49 3.93 -9.20
C ARG A 40 4.88 2.62 -8.51
N LEU A 41 4.98 2.62 -7.18
CA LEU A 41 5.33 1.41 -6.44
C LEU A 41 4.18 0.40 -6.44
N VAL A 42 2.94 0.84 -6.31
CA VAL A 42 1.79 -0.06 -6.37
C VAL A 42 1.66 -0.66 -7.77
N ASP A 43 1.86 0.15 -8.82
CA ASP A 43 1.86 -0.34 -10.20
C ASP A 43 3.00 -1.36 -10.41
N PHE A 44 4.17 -1.09 -9.85
CA PHE A 44 5.28 -2.03 -9.90
C PHE A 44 4.92 -3.37 -9.25
N ALA A 45 4.29 -3.33 -8.07
CA ALA A 45 3.88 -4.54 -7.37
C ALA A 45 2.91 -5.36 -8.23
N GLU A 46 1.97 -4.70 -8.87
CA GLU A 46 1.00 -5.37 -9.73
C GLU A 46 1.65 -5.94 -11.00
N GLN A 47 2.42 -5.12 -11.71
CA GLN A 47 2.93 -5.47 -13.04
C GLN A 47 4.13 -6.41 -12.99
N GLU A 48 5.02 -6.21 -12.01
CA GLU A 48 6.27 -6.99 -11.94
C GLU A 48 6.19 -8.16 -10.98
N LYS A 49 5.30 -8.11 -9.98
CA LYS A 49 5.22 -9.13 -8.95
C LYS A 49 3.85 -9.79 -8.88
N ASN A 50 2.89 -9.33 -9.68
CA ASN A 50 1.52 -9.83 -9.69
C ASN A 50 0.87 -9.78 -8.31
N ILE A 51 1.17 -8.73 -7.54
CA ILE A 51 0.63 -8.52 -6.21
C ILE A 51 -0.46 -7.47 -6.29
N LYS A 52 -1.69 -7.85 -5.89
CA LYS A 52 -2.89 -7.03 -6.02
C LYS A 52 -3.73 -7.02 -4.76
N LYS A 53 -3.13 -7.32 -3.62
CA LYS A 53 -3.82 -7.35 -2.33
C LYS A 53 -3.12 -6.48 -1.32
N VAL A 54 -3.90 -5.85 -0.45
CA VAL A 54 -3.38 -5.06 0.67
C VAL A 54 -4.40 -5.05 1.78
N ASP A 55 -3.93 -5.11 3.03
CA ASP A 55 -4.78 -4.92 4.19
C ASP A 55 -4.60 -3.50 4.68
N VAL A 56 -5.70 -2.79 4.90
CA VAL A 56 -5.68 -1.39 5.31
C VAL A 56 -6.44 -1.26 6.62
N ASN A 57 -5.84 -0.55 7.57
CA ASN A 57 -6.53 -0.24 8.82
C ASN A 57 -7.73 0.67 8.51
N GLU A 58 -8.92 0.27 8.97
CA GLU A 58 -10.15 1.02 8.74
C GLU A 58 -10.07 2.44 9.33
N GLU A 59 -9.21 2.62 10.33
CA GLU A 59 -9.01 3.90 11.00
C GLU A 59 -8.04 4.81 10.23
N ASN A 60 -7.56 4.37 9.06
CA ASN A 60 -6.68 5.17 8.21
C ASN A 60 -7.40 5.51 6.89
N PRO A 61 -8.25 6.54 6.89
CA PRO A 61 -9.04 6.89 5.71
C PRO A 61 -8.19 7.36 4.52
N GLN A 62 -7.02 7.94 4.77
CA GLN A 62 -6.15 8.36 3.68
C GLN A 62 -5.62 7.19 2.88
N ALA A 63 -5.15 6.14 3.57
CA ALA A 63 -4.67 4.95 2.90
C ALA A 63 -5.79 4.25 2.14
N LEU A 64 -6.97 4.14 2.76
CA LEU A 64 -8.13 3.54 2.12
C LEU A 64 -8.49 4.29 0.82
N ALA A 65 -8.58 5.63 0.90
CA ALA A 65 -8.91 6.44 -0.26
C ALA A 65 -7.87 6.27 -1.37
N PHE A 66 -6.59 6.22 -1.01
CA PHE A 66 -5.53 6.01 -1.98
C PHE A 66 -5.70 4.70 -2.75
N TYR A 67 -5.90 3.59 -2.04
CA TYR A 67 -6.04 2.29 -2.70
C TYR A 67 -7.33 2.18 -3.49
N LEU A 68 -8.45 2.72 -2.99
CA LEU A 68 -9.69 2.74 -3.76
C LEU A 68 -9.52 3.53 -5.05
N HIS A 69 -8.82 4.66 -4.99
CA HIS A 69 -8.54 5.47 -6.17
C HIS A 69 -7.64 4.72 -7.16
N MET A 70 -6.78 3.84 -6.68
CA MET A 70 -5.92 3.01 -7.53
C MET A 70 -6.68 1.84 -8.18
N GLY A 71 -7.95 1.64 -7.83
CA GLY A 71 -8.75 0.57 -8.42
C GLY A 71 -8.93 -0.65 -7.54
N PHE A 72 -8.49 -0.59 -6.29
CA PHE A 72 -8.72 -1.68 -5.34
C PHE A 72 -10.18 -1.66 -4.88
N ASN A 73 -10.69 -2.82 -4.54
CA ASN A 73 -12.05 -3.01 -4.01
C ASN A 73 -11.98 -3.66 -2.64
N ILE A 74 -12.94 -3.35 -1.78
CA ILE A 74 -13.04 -3.99 -0.47
C ILE A 74 -13.58 -5.40 -0.67
N ALA A 75 -12.76 -6.40 -0.33
CA ALA A 75 -13.13 -7.80 -0.47
C ALA A 75 -13.56 -8.43 0.85
N GLY A 76 -13.19 -7.82 1.96
CA GLY A 76 -13.55 -8.35 3.27
C GLY A 76 -13.12 -7.41 4.39
N ARG A 77 -13.43 -7.80 5.61
CA ARG A 77 -13.14 -7.02 6.81
C ARG A 77 -12.92 -7.96 8.00
N SER A 78 -11.97 -7.60 8.84
CA SER A 78 -11.77 -8.23 10.13
C SER A 78 -11.95 -7.18 11.22
N GLU A 79 -12.64 -7.53 12.32
CA GLU A 79 -12.79 -6.62 13.43
C GLU A 79 -11.51 -6.45 14.24
N LEU A 80 -10.58 -7.39 14.08
CA LEU A 80 -9.30 -7.38 14.79
C LEU A 80 -8.16 -7.23 13.80
N ASP A 81 -7.05 -6.60 14.25
CA ASP A 81 -5.84 -6.52 13.45
C ASP A 81 -5.05 -7.83 13.50
N GLY A 82 -3.90 -7.88 12.83
CA GLY A 82 -3.06 -9.06 12.79
C GLY A 82 -2.51 -9.51 14.14
N ASN A 83 -2.58 -8.64 15.15
CA ASN A 83 -2.16 -8.95 16.52
C ASN A 83 -3.34 -9.28 17.44
N GLY A 84 -4.55 -9.37 16.89
CA GLY A 84 -5.75 -9.69 17.66
C GLY A 84 -6.29 -8.52 18.46
N LYS A 85 -5.88 -7.29 18.15
CA LYS A 85 -6.35 -6.08 18.82
C LYS A 85 -7.54 -5.47 18.10
N PRO A 86 -8.38 -4.65 18.78
CA PRO A 86 -9.62 -4.12 18.19
C PRO A 86 -9.36 -2.95 17.24
N HIS A 87 -8.55 -3.17 16.21
CA HIS A 87 -8.28 -2.23 15.14
C HIS A 87 -8.70 -2.88 13.83
N PRO A 88 -9.93 -2.62 13.34
CA PRO A 88 -10.45 -3.31 12.17
C PRO A 88 -9.57 -3.14 10.93
N LEU A 89 -9.45 -4.23 10.19
CA LEU A 89 -8.73 -4.25 8.91
C LEU A 89 -9.73 -4.44 7.77
N LEU A 90 -9.50 -3.73 6.69
CA LEU A 90 -10.20 -3.94 5.43
C LEU A 90 -9.26 -4.69 4.50
N PHE A 91 -9.77 -5.77 3.92
CA PHE A 91 -9.02 -6.56 2.96
C PHE A 91 -9.36 -6.06 1.56
N LEU A 92 -8.38 -5.46 0.90
CA LEU A 92 -8.56 -4.88 -0.42
C LEU A 92 -7.88 -5.74 -1.46
N GLN A 93 -8.49 -5.80 -2.63
CA GLN A 93 -7.85 -6.47 -3.76
C GLN A 93 -8.25 -5.79 -5.06
N LYS A 94 -7.38 -5.94 -6.05
CA LYS A 94 -7.59 -5.41 -7.38
C LYS A 94 -7.76 -6.57 -8.35
N ASP A 95 -8.66 -6.40 -9.29
CA ASP A 95 -8.93 -7.42 -10.31
C ASP A 95 -7.79 -7.61 -11.29
#